data_9d17eda5a1c534892d146e26cf2ccba8
#
_entry.id   9d17eda5a1c534892d146e26cf2ccba8
#
_cell.length_a   1.000
_cell.length_b   1.000
_cell.length_c   1.000
_cell.angle_alpha   90.00
_cell.angle_beta   90.00
_cell.angle_gamma   90.00
#
_symmetry.space_group_name_H-M   'P 1'
#
loop_
_entity.id
_entity.type
_entity.pdbx_description
1 polymer ?
#
loop_
_entity_poly.entity_id
_entity_poly.type
_entity_poly.pdbx_seq_one_letter_code
_entity_poly.pdbx_strand_id
1 'polypeptide(L)'
;MRSGDYFFSRWKGRLIHSGIHILSHLRLLVRWVFYSMLMGILVGFIGIAFVYAIQWATGFRLGHWWVIGLLPLGGLLIVWLYRISHDQNDKGTNMVLASLRAETELPVQMAPLIFVSTVVTHFCGGSAGREGAALQLGGSVGSVIGRLFRLAERDKQVLMLCGMSAAFSTIFRTPIAAPVFAMEVVCVGAMRYAALVPCTICLLYTSPSPRDCS
;
A
#
# COMPACT_ATOMS: atom_id res chain seq x y z
N MET A 1 -44.64 -34.84 29.90
CA MET A 1 -44.73 -33.86 28.83
C MET A 1 -43.85 -32.63 29.14
N ARG A 2 -42.52 -32.78 29.19
CA ARG A 2 -41.63 -31.65 29.49
C ARG A 2 -40.22 -31.72 28.82
N SER A 3 -40.05 -32.64 27.87
CA SER A 3 -38.73 -32.83 27.22
C SER A 3 -38.58 -32.06 25.89
N GLY A 4 -39.70 -31.63 25.27
CA GLY A 4 -39.67 -30.93 23.97
C GLY A 4 -39.26 -29.46 24.06
N ASP A 5 -39.61 -28.80 25.16
CA ASP A 5 -39.37 -27.34 25.30
C ASP A 5 -37.90 -27.01 25.51
N TYR A 6 -37.14 -27.87 26.17
CA TYR A 6 -35.69 -27.72 26.38
C TYR A 6 -34.86 -27.92 25.09
N PHE A 7 -35.34 -28.78 24.20
CA PHE A 7 -34.66 -29.03 22.91
C PHE A 7 -34.88 -27.84 21.95
N PHE A 8 -36.10 -27.30 21.92
CA PHE A 8 -36.47 -26.16 21.08
C PHE A 8 -35.79 -24.83 21.54
N SER A 9 -35.68 -24.62 22.85
CA SER A 9 -34.99 -23.44 23.41
C SER A 9 -33.48 -23.45 23.13
N ARG A 10 -32.88 -24.64 23.17
CA ARG A 10 -31.45 -24.83 22.87
C ARG A 10 -31.12 -24.66 21.37
N TRP A 11 -32.05 -24.99 20.50
CA TRP A 11 -31.94 -24.77 19.07
C TRP A 11 -32.11 -23.31 18.67
N LYS A 12 -33.08 -22.62 19.25
CA LYS A 12 -33.29 -21.17 19.10
C LYS A 12 -32.05 -20.39 19.57
N GLY A 13 -31.49 -20.74 20.70
CA GLY A 13 -30.26 -20.11 21.23
C GLY A 13 -29.08 -20.27 20.26
N ARG A 14 -28.89 -21.46 19.67
CA ARG A 14 -27.82 -21.70 18.68
C ARG A 14 -28.05 -20.95 17.38
N LEU A 15 -29.27 -20.87 16.87
CA LEU A 15 -29.61 -20.13 15.64
C LEU A 15 -29.43 -18.62 15.83
N ILE A 16 -29.81 -18.08 16.96
CA ILE A 16 -29.62 -16.65 17.29
C ILE A 16 -28.10 -16.35 17.44
N HIS A 17 -27.36 -17.22 18.10
CA HIS A 17 -25.90 -17.06 18.26
C HIS A 17 -25.17 -17.15 16.91
N SER A 18 -25.55 -18.10 16.05
CA SER A 18 -25.04 -18.20 14.68
C SER A 18 -25.44 -16.98 13.83
N GLY A 19 -26.66 -16.46 13.95
CA GLY A 19 -27.10 -15.26 13.24
C GLY A 19 -26.33 -14.01 13.62
N ILE A 20 -26.06 -13.82 14.91
CA ILE A 20 -25.24 -12.69 15.41
C ILE A 20 -23.80 -12.81 14.93
N HIS A 21 -23.21 -14.00 14.93
CA HIS A 21 -21.88 -14.24 14.39
C HIS A 21 -21.80 -13.97 12.88
N ILE A 22 -22.79 -14.42 12.11
CA ILE A 22 -22.86 -14.16 10.65
C ILE A 22 -22.97 -12.66 10.39
N LEU A 23 -23.81 -11.94 11.13
CA LEU A 23 -24.00 -10.50 10.96
C LEU A 23 -22.75 -9.69 11.35
N SER A 24 -22.03 -10.12 12.38
CA SER A 24 -20.76 -9.49 12.75
C SER A 24 -19.66 -9.72 11.73
N HIS A 25 -19.57 -10.92 11.17
CA HIS A 25 -18.62 -11.23 10.08
C HIS A 25 -18.99 -10.48 8.79
N LEU A 26 -20.27 -10.35 8.47
CA LEU A 26 -20.72 -9.59 7.30
C LEU A 26 -20.38 -8.10 7.43
N ARG A 27 -20.63 -7.52 8.60
CA ARG A 27 -20.23 -6.12 8.88
C ARG A 27 -18.73 -5.92 8.77
N LEU A 28 -17.94 -6.87 9.26
CA LEU A 28 -16.48 -6.84 9.15
C LEU A 28 -16.03 -6.91 7.69
N LEU A 29 -16.61 -7.81 6.89
CA LEU A 29 -16.31 -7.93 5.46
C LEU A 29 -16.67 -6.66 4.70
N VAL A 30 -17.87 -6.09 4.90
CA VAL A 30 -18.28 -4.83 4.25
C VAL A 30 -17.32 -3.70 4.59
N ARG A 31 -16.89 -3.59 5.85
CA ARG A 31 -15.91 -2.61 6.30
C ARG A 31 -14.57 -2.78 5.57
N TRP A 32 -14.05 -4.00 5.45
CA TRP A 32 -12.80 -4.28 4.77
C TRP A 32 -12.89 -4.07 3.26
N VAL A 33 -14.01 -4.42 2.63
CA VAL A 33 -14.26 -4.11 1.21
C VAL A 33 -14.21 -2.61 0.97
N PHE A 34 -14.85 -1.81 1.82
CA PHE A 34 -14.83 -0.36 1.73
C PHE A 34 -13.41 0.21 1.86
N TYR A 35 -12.64 -0.21 2.87
CA TYR A 35 -11.27 0.26 3.04
C TYR A 35 -10.36 -0.17 1.89
N SER A 36 -10.50 -1.40 1.41
CA SER A 36 -9.71 -1.93 0.29
C SER A 36 -10.01 -1.19 -1.01
N MET A 37 -11.28 -0.89 -1.27
CA MET A 37 -11.71 -0.11 -2.43
C MET A 37 -11.15 1.32 -2.37
N LEU A 38 -11.27 1.99 -1.23
CA LEU A 38 -10.73 3.32 -1.03
C LEU A 38 -9.21 3.35 -1.26
N MET A 39 -8.49 2.37 -0.68
CA MET A 39 -7.04 2.21 -0.88
C MET A 39 -6.69 1.97 -2.34
N GLY A 40 -7.40 1.09 -3.02
CA GLY A 40 -7.17 0.78 -4.44
C GLY A 40 -7.29 2.02 -5.32
N ILE A 41 -8.34 2.81 -5.12
CA ILE A 41 -8.57 4.04 -5.89
C ILE A 41 -7.47 5.07 -5.60
N LEU A 42 -7.18 5.36 -4.34
CA LEU A 42 -6.20 6.38 -3.96
C LEU A 42 -4.79 6.02 -4.38
N VAL A 43 -4.36 4.81 -4.06
CA VAL A 43 -3.00 4.35 -4.40
C VAL A 43 -2.87 4.12 -5.90
N GLY A 44 -3.93 3.67 -6.58
CA GLY A 44 -3.98 3.54 -8.02
C GLY A 44 -3.76 4.89 -8.70
N PHE A 45 -4.47 5.93 -8.28
CA PHE A 45 -4.31 7.28 -8.81
C PHE A 45 -2.89 7.83 -8.59
N ILE A 46 -2.37 7.69 -7.36
CA ILE A 46 -1.00 8.12 -7.03
C ILE A 46 0.04 7.33 -7.83
N GLY A 47 -0.16 6.02 -7.97
CA GLY A 47 0.72 5.14 -8.73
C GLY A 47 0.76 5.48 -10.23
N ILE A 48 -0.40 5.76 -10.81
CA ILE A 48 -0.49 6.22 -12.21
C ILE A 48 0.24 7.55 -12.38
N ALA A 49 -0.01 8.54 -11.50
CA ALA A 49 0.70 9.82 -11.52
C ALA A 49 2.22 9.64 -11.40
N PHE A 50 2.66 8.70 -10.55
CA PHE A 50 4.08 8.37 -10.37
C PHE A 50 4.70 7.78 -11.64
N VAL A 51 4.03 6.83 -12.29
CA VAL A 51 4.51 6.23 -13.53
C VAL A 51 4.62 7.27 -14.65
N TYR A 52 3.59 8.11 -14.81
CA TYR A 52 3.62 9.18 -15.81
C TYR A 52 4.73 10.20 -15.54
N ALA A 53 4.93 10.60 -14.28
CA ALA A 53 6.00 11.53 -13.91
C ALA A 53 7.38 10.96 -14.24
N ILE A 54 7.62 9.68 -13.95
CA ILE A 54 8.88 9.01 -14.31
C ILE A 54 9.06 8.89 -15.82
N GLN A 55 8.01 8.52 -16.55
CA GLN A 55 8.07 8.41 -18.02
C GLN A 55 8.35 9.76 -18.64
N TRP A 56 7.71 10.82 -18.19
CA TRP A 56 7.96 12.18 -18.66
C TRP A 56 9.40 12.60 -18.37
N ALA A 57 9.88 12.40 -17.13
CA ALA A 57 11.26 12.72 -16.74
C ALA A 57 12.30 11.97 -17.58
N THR A 58 12.06 10.69 -17.83
CA THR A 58 12.94 9.85 -18.65
C THR A 58 12.90 10.26 -20.13
N GLY A 59 11.70 10.56 -20.65
CA GLY A 59 11.53 11.01 -22.04
C GLY A 59 12.22 12.34 -22.31
N PHE A 60 12.10 13.30 -21.36
CA PHE A 60 12.81 14.58 -21.45
C PHE A 60 14.32 14.40 -21.48
N ARG A 61 14.85 13.55 -20.62
CA ARG A 61 16.29 13.24 -20.54
C ARG A 61 16.82 12.63 -21.82
N LEU A 62 16.07 11.71 -22.44
CA LEU A 62 16.50 11.06 -23.72
C LEU A 62 16.68 12.08 -24.85
N GLY A 63 15.91 13.18 -24.85
CA GLY A 63 16.09 14.27 -25.78
C GLY A 63 17.20 15.28 -25.44
N HIS A 64 17.73 15.24 -24.18
CA HIS A 64 18.67 16.25 -23.67
C HIS A 64 19.78 15.58 -22.86
N TRP A 65 20.81 15.07 -23.56
CA TRP A 65 21.91 14.32 -22.93
C TRP A 65 22.69 15.14 -21.86
N TRP A 66 22.74 16.48 -21.97
CA TRP A 66 23.42 17.37 -21.02
C TRP A 66 22.77 17.36 -19.62
N VAL A 67 21.52 16.90 -19.49
CA VAL A 67 20.80 16.79 -18.20
C VAL A 67 21.50 15.82 -17.24
N ILE A 68 22.27 14.86 -17.77
CA ILE A 68 23.06 13.92 -16.95
C ILE A 68 24.13 14.68 -16.12
N GLY A 69 24.64 15.80 -16.63
CA GLY A 69 25.57 16.66 -15.91
C GLY A 69 24.93 17.34 -14.69
N LEU A 70 23.60 17.40 -14.60
CA LEU A 70 22.85 17.93 -13.45
C LEU A 70 22.70 16.92 -12.30
N LEU A 71 23.20 15.70 -12.45
CA LEU A 71 23.10 14.65 -11.41
C LEU A 71 23.59 15.10 -10.02
N PRO A 72 24.73 15.80 -9.86
CA PRO A 72 25.17 16.28 -8.55
C PRO A 72 24.22 17.31 -7.94
N LEU A 73 23.68 18.21 -8.77
CA LEU A 73 22.68 19.20 -8.34
C LEU A 73 21.37 18.53 -7.92
N GLY A 74 20.91 17.52 -8.67
CA GLY A 74 19.77 16.70 -8.30
C GLY A 74 19.97 16.00 -6.96
N GLY A 75 21.16 15.44 -6.71
CA GLY A 75 21.52 14.86 -5.42
C GLY A 75 21.50 15.86 -4.26
N LEU A 76 22.05 17.07 -4.46
CA LEU A 76 21.99 18.14 -3.47
C LEU A 76 20.56 18.58 -3.16
N LEU A 77 19.73 18.69 -4.19
CA LEU A 77 18.31 19.04 -4.04
C LEU A 77 17.56 17.98 -3.24
N ILE A 78 17.81 16.69 -3.48
CA ILE A 78 17.23 15.60 -2.70
C ILE A 78 17.67 15.68 -1.24
N VAL A 79 18.96 15.82 -0.96
CA VAL A 79 19.47 15.95 0.41
C VAL A 79 18.86 17.17 1.12
N TRP A 80 18.73 18.29 0.43
CA TRP A 80 18.11 19.49 0.97
C TRP A 80 16.61 19.27 1.29
N LEU A 81 15.89 18.57 0.41
CA LEU A 81 14.49 18.22 0.61
C LEU A 81 14.29 17.32 1.84
N TYR A 82 15.16 16.30 2.02
CA TYR A 82 15.15 15.44 3.20
C TYR A 82 15.50 16.20 4.48
N ARG A 83 16.43 17.16 4.43
CA ARG A 83 16.75 18.02 5.56
C ARG A 83 15.57 18.89 6.01
N ILE A 84 14.86 19.50 5.09
CA ILE A 84 13.68 20.33 5.41
C ILE A 84 12.57 19.50 6.01
N SER A 85 12.39 18.26 5.50
CA SER A 85 11.36 17.34 6.01
C SER A 85 11.66 16.80 7.42
N HIS A 86 12.80 17.15 8.04
CA HIS A 86 13.26 16.60 9.34
C HIS A 86 13.35 15.06 9.37
N ASP A 87 13.35 14.41 8.23
CA ASP A 87 13.37 12.94 8.12
C ASP A 87 14.78 12.42 7.86
N GLN A 88 15.73 12.87 8.72
CA GLN A 88 17.14 12.48 8.62
C GLN A 88 17.40 10.99 8.93
N ASN A 89 16.41 10.31 9.48
CA ASN A 89 16.47 8.89 9.84
C ASN A 89 15.75 7.99 8.84
N ASP A 90 15.45 8.47 7.62
CA ASP A 90 14.83 7.64 6.60
C ASP A 90 15.76 6.46 6.25
N LYS A 91 15.35 5.28 6.73
CA LYS A 91 16.02 4.00 6.42
C LYS A 91 15.48 3.38 5.13
N GLY A 92 14.82 4.18 4.30
CA GLY A 92 14.23 3.71 3.05
C GLY A 92 13.15 2.64 3.28
N THR A 93 13.14 1.61 2.44
CA THR A 93 12.17 0.51 2.54
C THR A 93 12.18 -0.19 3.91
N ASN A 94 13.33 -0.20 4.60
CA ASN A 94 13.43 -0.80 5.93
C ASN A 94 12.56 -0.08 6.97
N MET A 95 12.32 1.22 6.82
CA MET A 95 11.43 1.96 7.71
C MET A 95 9.98 1.52 7.56
N VAL A 96 9.52 1.25 6.33
CA VAL A 96 8.19 0.69 6.08
C VAL A 96 8.06 -0.71 6.69
N LEU A 97 9.09 -1.54 6.53
CA LEU A 97 9.13 -2.88 7.13
C LEU A 97 9.13 -2.84 8.66
N ALA A 98 9.88 -1.91 9.27
CA ALA A 98 9.89 -1.70 10.71
C ALA A 98 8.52 -1.24 11.23
N SER A 99 7.85 -0.32 10.51
CA SER A 99 6.50 0.12 10.86
C SER A 99 5.46 -1.02 10.78
N LEU A 100 5.61 -1.92 9.84
CA LEU A 100 4.75 -3.12 9.74
C LEU A 100 4.98 -4.12 10.88
N ARG A 101 6.15 -4.08 11.51
CA ARG A 101 6.47 -4.82 12.74
C ARG A 101 6.05 -4.09 14.02
N ALA A 102 5.40 -2.93 13.88
CA ALA A 102 5.01 -2.05 14.98
C ALA A 102 6.19 -1.46 15.80
N GLU A 103 7.36 -1.35 15.18
CA GLU A 103 8.57 -0.80 15.82
C GLU A 103 8.65 0.72 15.69
N THR A 104 8.09 1.29 14.60
CA THR A 104 8.14 2.73 14.30
C THR A 104 6.90 3.20 13.56
N GLU A 105 6.52 4.47 13.75
CA GLU A 105 5.47 5.09 12.95
C GLU A 105 6.03 5.69 11.66
N LEU A 106 5.29 5.53 10.55
CA LEU A 106 5.64 6.17 9.28
C LEU A 106 5.20 7.63 9.29
N PRO A 107 6.11 8.58 9.02
CA PRO A 107 5.77 9.98 8.86
C PRO A 107 4.92 10.20 7.59
N VAL A 108 3.94 11.10 7.68
CA VAL A 108 3.04 11.44 6.55
C VAL A 108 3.82 12.01 5.37
N GLN A 109 4.91 12.69 5.66
CA GLN A 109 5.76 13.38 4.67
C GLN A 109 6.56 12.42 3.79
N MET A 110 6.66 11.15 4.17
CA MET A 110 7.45 10.16 3.45
C MET A 110 6.94 9.89 2.02
N ALA A 111 5.62 9.80 1.82
CA ALA A 111 5.06 9.55 0.50
C ALA A 111 5.40 10.63 -0.54
N PRO A 112 5.12 11.94 -0.31
CA PRO A 112 5.47 12.97 -1.26
C PRO A 112 6.99 13.13 -1.43
N LEU A 113 7.77 12.90 -0.37
CA LEU A 113 9.22 13.00 -0.41
C LEU A 113 9.83 11.95 -1.36
N ILE A 114 9.40 10.69 -1.24
CA ILE A 114 9.84 9.59 -2.10
C ILE A 114 9.39 9.82 -3.55
N PHE A 115 8.16 10.29 -3.73
CA PHE A 115 7.64 10.61 -5.05
C PHE A 115 8.55 11.61 -5.77
N VAL A 116 8.82 12.76 -5.14
CA VAL A 116 9.62 13.83 -5.73
C VAL A 116 11.08 13.41 -5.91
N SER A 117 11.70 12.81 -4.90
CA SER A 117 13.10 12.39 -4.97
C SER A 117 13.35 11.35 -6.07
N THR A 118 12.42 10.40 -6.25
CA THR A 118 12.53 9.39 -7.31
C THR A 118 12.37 10.02 -8.70
N VAL A 119 11.43 10.93 -8.88
CA VAL A 119 11.24 11.65 -10.16
C VAL A 119 12.48 12.49 -10.48
N VAL A 120 13.01 13.24 -9.53
CA VAL A 120 14.24 14.04 -9.70
C VAL A 120 15.44 13.17 -10.05
N THR A 121 15.59 12.02 -9.41
CA THR A 121 16.67 11.07 -9.72
C THR A 121 16.58 10.57 -11.14
N HIS A 122 15.40 10.18 -11.62
CA HIS A 122 15.18 9.73 -13.00
C HIS A 122 15.38 10.86 -14.01
N PHE A 123 14.98 12.07 -13.67
CA PHE A 123 15.18 13.25 -14.49
C PHE A 123 16.66 13.53 -14.70
N CYS A 124 17.46 13.53 -13.64
CA CYS A 124 18.91 13.76 -13.71
C CYS A 124 19.71 12.57 -14.27
N GLY A 125 19.07 11.43 -14.55
CA GLY A 125 19.75 10.26 -15.12
C GLY A 125 20.28 9.26 -14.12
N GLY A 126 19.96 9.41 -12.83
CA GLY A 126 20.27 8.41 -11.82
C GLY A 126 19.44 7.13 -11.99
N SER A 127 20.04 5.99 -11.63
CA SER A 127 19.36 4.69 -11.62
C SER A 127 18.77 4.45 -10.24
N ALA A 128 17.51 4.87 -10.01
CA ALA A 128 16.78 4.56 -8.79
C ALA A 128 15.83 3.38 -9.00
N GLY A 129 15.77 2.48 -8.03
CA GLY A 129 14.84 1.35 -8.05
C GLY A 129 13.40 1.82 -7.85
N ARG A 130 12.49 1.40 -8.75
CA ARG A 130 11.06 1.72 -8.65
C ARG A 130 10.35 0.87 -7.60
N GLU A 131 10.89 -0.30 -7.31
CA GLU A 131 10.31 -1.29 -6.39
C GLU A 131 10.23 -0.75 -4.96
N GLY A 132 11.35 -0.29 -4.42
CA GLY A 132 11.41 0.30 -3.07
C GLY A 132 10.52 1.53 -2.96
N ALA A 133 10.54 2.41 -3.96
CA ALA A 133 9.70 3.60 -4.00
C ALA A 133 8.19 3.23 -4.02
N ALA A 134 7.80 2.20 -4.78
CA ALA A 134 6.43 1.70 -4.80
C ALA A 134 5.95 1.23 -3.43
N LEU A 135 6.76 0.41 -2.76
CA LEU A 135 6.43 -0.13 -1.44
C LEU A 135 6.32 0.98 -0.39
N GLN A 136 7.28 1.92 -0.39
CA GLN A 136 7.28 3.05 0.54
C GLN A 136 6.08 3.95 0.32
N LEU A 137 5.77 4.27 -0.93
CA LEU A 137 4.65 5.12 -1.31
C LEU A 137 3.32 4.48 -0.91
N GLY A 138 3.09 3.23 -1.29
CA GLY A 138 1.88 2.49 -0.93
C GLY A 138 1.72 2.27 0.58
N GLY A 139 2.79 1.90 1.26
CA GLY A 139 2.82 1.71 2.72
C GLY A 139 2.54 2.99 3.48
N SER A 140 3.14 4.12 3.05
CA SER A 140 2.92 5.44 3.67
C SER A 140 1.48 5.90 3.51
N VAL A 141 0.89 5.77 2.33
CA VAL A 141 -0.53 6.10 2.09
C VAL A 141 -1.43 5.24 2.97
N GLY A 142 -1.16 3.93 3.07
CA GLY A 142 -1.88 3.02 3.95
C GLY A 142 -1.79 3.41 5.43
N SER A 143 -0.61 3.81 5.90
CA SER A 143 -0.40 4.31 7.25
C SER A 143 -1.19 5.59 7.53
N VAL A 144 -1.18 6.55 6.60
CA VAL A 144 -1.92 7.83 6.72
C VAL A 144 -3.41 7.57 6.82
N ILE A 145 -3.97 6.74 5.94
CA ILE A 145 -5.39 6.40 5.95
C ILE A 145 -5.76 5.64 7.22
N GLY A 146 -4.92 4.68 7.66
CA GLY A 146 -5.12 3.96 8.91
C GLY A 146 -5.18 4.88 10.13
N ARG A 147 -4.36 5.93 10.17
CA ARG A 147 -4.40 6.97 11.22
C ARG A 147 -5.65 7.85 11.11
N LEU A 148 -6.01 8.26 9.91
CA LEU A 148 -7.18 9.10 9.66
C LEU A 148 -8.47 8.43 10.16
N PHE A 149 -8.61 7.12 9.94
CA PHE A 149 -9.74 6.33 10.40
C PHE A 149 -9.58 5.78 11.83
N ARG A 150 -8.48 6.13 12.52
CA ARG A 150 -8.16 5.68 13.89
C ARG A 150 -8.28 4.16 14.06
N LEU A 151 -7.75 3.43 13.09
CA LEU A 151 -7.77 1.98 13.09
C LEU A 151 -6.82 1.40 14.15
N ALA A 152 -7.15 0.21 14.67
CA ALA A 152 -6.25 -0.54 15.52
C ALA A 152 -4.95 -0.87 14.77
N GLU A 153 -3.82 -1.02 15.48
CA GLU A 153 -2.51 -1.25 14.86
C GLU A 153 -2.48 -2.45 13.90
N ARG A 154 -3.19 -3.52 14.23
CA ARG A 154 -3.32 -4.68 13.34
C ARG A 154 -4.03 -4.36 12.03
N ASP A 155 -5.12 -3.58 12.10
CA ASP A 155 -5.91 -3.17 10.94
C ASP A 155 -5.11 -2.19 10.08
N LYS A 156 -4.35 -1.28 10.70
CA LYS A 156 -3.44 -0.35 10.04
C LYS A 156 -2.36 -1.09 9.26
N GLN A 157 -1.75 -2.14 9.84
CA GLN A 157 -0.77 -2.98 9.16
C GLN A 157 -1.36 -3.68 7.91
N VAL A 158 -2.58 -4.20 8.01
CA VAL A 158 -3.26 -4.79 6.84
C VAL A 158 -3.51 -3.74 5.76
N LEU A 159 -3.90 -2.52 6.14
CA LEU A 159 -4.12 -1.43 5.21
C LEU A 159 -2.82 -0.97 4.51
N MET A 160 -1.70 -0.96 5.24
CA MET A 160 -0.38 -0.71 4.67
C MET A 160 0.00 -1.78 3.63
N LEU A 161 -0.26 -3.07 3.93
CA LEU A 161 -0.05 -4.16 2.97
C LEU A 161 -0.92 -4.01 1.72
N CYS A 162 -2.18 -3.61 1.87
CA CYS A 162 -3.06 -3.30 0.73
C CYS A 162 -2.49 -2.17 -0.12
N GLY A 163 -1.99 -1.10 0.50
CA GLY A 163 -1.36 0.02 -0.19
C GLY A 163 -0.09 -0.39 -0.95
N MET A 164 0.81 -1.15 -0.30
CA MET A 164 2.02 -1.68 -0.93
C MET A 164 1.70 -2.56 -2.14
N SER A 165 0.74 -3.46 -1.99
CA SER A 165 0.26 -4.34 -3.03
C SER A 165 -0.34 -3.56 -4.22
N ALA A 166 -1.18 -2.56 -3.95
CA ALA A 166 -1.80 -1.71 -4.96
C ALA A 166 -0.76 -0.89 -5.73
N ALA A 167 0.19 -0.25 -5.04
CA ALA A 167 1.25 0.53 -5.66
C ALA A 167 2.14 -0.36 -6.55
N PHE A 168 2.52 -1.53 -6.06
CA PHE A 168 3.32 -2.48 -6.82
C PHE A 168 2.58 -2.97 -8.08
N SER A 169 1.30 -3.32 -7.94
CA SER A 169 0.47 -3.74 -9.08
C SER A 169 0.35 -2.65 -10.14
N THR A 170 0.15 -1.40 -9.75
CA THR A 170 0.03 -0.27 -10.68
C THR A 170 1.33 -0.03 -11.46
N ILE A 171 2.48 -0.11 -10.79
CA ILE A 171 3.78 0.18 -11.40
C ILE A 171 4.26 -0.95 -12.30
N PHE A 172 4.07 -2.20 -11.88
CA PHE A 172 4.57 -3.39 -12.59
C PHE A 172 3.51 -4.11 -13.43
N ARG A 173 2.25 -3.72 -13.33
CA ARG A 173 1.11 -4.36 -14.02
C ARG A 173 0.98 -5.86 -13.71
N THR A 174 1.28 -6.25 -12.47
CA THR A 174 1.28 -7.65 -12.00
C THR A 174 0.26 -7.86 -10.88
N PRO A 175 -1.05 -7.88 -11.17
CA PRO A 175 -2.09 -7.91 -10.15
C PRO A 175 -2.06 -9.16 -9.25
N ILE A 176 -1.68 -10.32 -9.79
CA ILE A 176 -1.66 -11.57 -9.03
C ILE A 176 -0.41 -11.67 -8.14
N ALA A 177 0.74 -11.25 -8.66
CA ALA A 177 2.01 -11.34 -7.94
C ALA A 177 2.15 -10.27 -6.84
N ALA A 178 1.52 -9.11 -7.01
CA ALA A 178 1.66 -7.97 -6.12
C ALA A 178 1.26 -8.24 -4.66
N PRO A 179 0.12 -8.89 -4.34
CA PRO A 179 -0.24 -9.19 -2.95
C PRO A 179 0.67 -10.22 -2.31
N VAL A 180 1.10 -11.22 -3.09
CA VAL A 180 2.02 -12.24 -2.60
C VAL A 180 3.38 -11.59 -2.28
N PHE A 181 3.89 -10.77 -3.20
CA PHE A 181 5.14 -10.03 -3.01
C PHE A 181 5.08 -9.10 -1.79
N ALA A 182 4.01 -8.31 -1.65
CA ALA A 182 3.87 -7.40 -0.52
C ALA A 182 3.85 -8.14 0.83
N MET A 183 3.21 -9.31 0.90
CA MET A 183 3.20 -10.13 2.12
C MET A 183 4.54 -10.78 2.41
N GLU A 184 5.24 -11.27 1.39
CA GLU A 184 6.52 -11.97 1.54
C GLU A 184 7.65 -11.01 1.94
N VAL A 185 7.70 -9.81 1.35
CA VAL A 185 8.68 -8.78 1.69
C VAL A 185 8.62 -8.38 3.17
N VAL A 186 7.42 -8.39 3.76
CA VAL A 186 7.21 -7.97 5.15
C VAL A 186 7.63 -9.03 6.15
N CYS A 187 7.27 -10.27 5.90
CA CYS A 187 7.51 -11.39 6.81
C CYS A 187 7.97 -12.60 6.00
N VAL A 188 9.27 -12.72 5.79
CA VAL A 188 9.85 -13.88 5.12
C VAL A 188 9.44 -15.17 5.85
N GLY A 189 8.74 -16.05 5.15
CA GLY A 189 8.31 -17.35 5.68
C GLY A 189 7.07 -17.32 6.59
N ALA A 190 6.45 -16.18 6.87
CA ALA A 190 5.24 -16.06 7.69
C ALA A 190 4.15 -15.24 6.98
N MET A 191 3.41 -15.87 6.09
CA MET A 191 2.32 -15.19 5.37
C MET A 191 1.18 -14.78 6.30
N ARG A 192 0.81 -13.50 6.25
CA ARG A 192 -0.39 -12.97 6.92
C ARG A 192 -1.63 -13.20 6.05
N TYR A 193 -2.16 -14.40 6.04
CA TYR A 193 -3.34 -14.77 5.23
C TYR A 193 -4.55 -13.85 5.43
N ALA A 194 -4.68 -13.22 6.59
CA ALA A 194 -5.74 -12.25 6.87
C ALA A 194 -5.69 -11.01 5.93
N ALA A 195 -4.52 -10.68 5.40
CA ALA A 195 -4.35 -9.57 4.46
C ALA A 195 -4.62 -9.95 3.00
N LEU A 196 -4.65 -11.25 2.67
CA LEU A 196 -4.79 -11.71 1.29
C LEU A 196 -6.09 -11.20 0.64
N VAL A 197 -7.21 -11.39 1.31
CA VAL A 197 -8.53 -10.98 0.80
C VAL A 197 -8.64 -9.46 0.60
N PRO A 198 -8.31 -8.61 1.61
CA PRO A 198 -8.28 -7.17 1.43
C PRO A 198 -7.33 -6.71 0.32
N CYS A 199 -6.13 -7.27 0.23
CA CYS A 199 -5.17 -6.94 -0.83
C CYS A 199 -5.71 -7.29 -2.22
N THR A 200 -6.30 -8.47 -2.38
CA THR A 200 -6.88 -8.89 -3.66
C THR A 200 -8.04 -7.99 -4.09
N ILE A 201 -8.93 -7.62 -3.17
CA ILE A 201 -10.01 -6.67 -3.45
C ILE A 201 -9.44 -5.30 -3.85
N CYS A 202 -8.43 -4.80 -3.15
CA CYS A 202 -7.76 -3.56 -3.47
C CYS A 202 -7.23 -3.57 -4.92
N LEU A 203 -6.65 -4.68 -5.35
CA LEU A 203 -6.09 -4.84 -6.69
C LEU A 203 -7.11 -4.86 -7.82
N LEU A 204 -8.32 -5.36 -7.57
CA LEU A 204 -9.39 -5.34 -8.57
C LEU A 204 -9.74 -3.91 -9.00
N TYR A 205 -9.54 -2.93 -8.10
CA TYR A 205 -9.76 -1.51 -8.39
C TYR A 205 -8.52 -0.76 -8.88
N THR A 206 -7.34 -1.34 -8.69
CA THR A 206 -6.07 -0.71 -9.04
C THR A 206 -5.49 -1.23 -10.35
N SER A 207 -5.86 -2.46 -10.73
CA SER A 207 -5.34 -3.10 -11.94
C SER A 207 -5.92 -2.45 -13.20
N PRO A 208 -5.08 -2.03 -14.17
CA PRO A 208 -5.56 -1.62 -15.48
C PRO A 208 -6.31 -2.77 -16.13
N SER A 209 -7.40 -2.44 -16.85
CA SER A 209 -8.19 -3.44 -17.58
C SER A 209 -7.30 -4.24 -18.54
N PRO A 210 -7.54 -5.54 -18.72
CA PRO A 210 -6.84 -6.34 -19.72
C PRO A 210 -6.89 -5.76 -21.13
N ARG A 211 -7.86 -4.87 -21.41
CA ARG A 211 -8.00 -4.16 -22.69
C ARG A 211 -6.94 -3.09 -22.90
N ASP A 212 -6.30 -2.60 -21.85
CA ASP A 212 -5.25 -1.58 -21.93
C ASP A 212 -3.87 -2.20 -22.20
N CYS A 213 -3.78 -3.53 -22.25
CA CYS A 213 -2.55 -4.29 -22.51
C CYS A 213 -2.36 -4.65 -24.00
N SER A 214 -3.33 -4.35 -24.83
CA SER A 214 -3.28 -4.58 -26.28
C SER A 214 -3.02 -3.27 -27.03
#